data_e0729ead36db1244bda834c9ee6b0ba8
#
_entry.id   e0729ead36db1244bda834c9ee6b0ba8
#
_cell.length_a   1.000
_cell.length_b   1.000
_cell.length_c   1.000
_cell.angle_alpha   90.00
_cell.angle_beta   90.00
_cell.angle_gamma   90.00
#
_symmetry.space_group_name_H-M   'P 1'
#
loop_
_entity.id
_entity.type
_entity.pdbx_description
1 polymer ?
#
loop_
_entity_poly.entity_id
_entity_poly.type
_entity_poly.pdbx_seq_one_letter_code
_entity_poly.pdbx_strand_id
1 'polypeptide(L)'
;MESYKINLGGALLGEDLEYREEINIEYDIEKETITHIGKGFDKDGIDLRNFIAVPPLVNSHTHTADFTFPEIGVDKPLKDLVGDPKSEKYRYFEIYQNKISEGIRNFLINSKNIGVFTVVDFREQGIKGVKLGIEASSGIRDFNHILLGRLDTFSIDELRELYNSAHGYGLPSISSNSIPELIDIRRVFSDKIRAAHVSETKKHYLRHDLEQLISYYKPTLLIHGTNLSKNDFSLIREIPLVICPRSNLWFSVGIPKIADAIEEGVELLFGTDNGAWIDYNLWKEIEVALLISRSQKPLSNFAKQILKGATITAYKVFKLNYGIEESRKFLIVLLKKEELVRAHDIYTAIVKRGSNLVTYSLGATQNLK
;
A
#
# COMPACT_ATOMS: atom_id res chain seq x y z
N MET A 1 -17.42 30.90 -1.71
CA MET A 1 -16.71 29.65 -2.02
C MET A 1 -15.51 30.03 -2.87
N GLU A 2 -14.32 29.80 -2.35
CA GLU A 2 -13.08 30.08 -3.09
C GLU A 2 -12.73 28.81 -3.85
N SER A 3 -12.90 28.86 -5.20
CA SER A 3 -12.55 27.75 -6.08
C SER A 3 -11.29 28.10 -6.88
N TYR A 4 -10.48 27.11 -7.13
CA TYR A 4 -9.29 27.23 -7.97
C TYR A 4 -9.41 26.29 -9.15
N LYS A 5 -8.77 26.69 -10.24
CA LYS A 5 -8.69 25.89 -11.48
C LYS A 5 -7.25 25.63 -11.84
N ILE A 6 -6.99 24.42 -12.33
CA ILE A 6 -5.70 24.02 -12.89
C ILE A 6 -5.89 23.45 -14.28
N ASN A 7 -4.93 23.69 -15.15
CA ASN A 7 -4.87 23.13 -16.50
C ASN A 7 -3.77 22.06 -16.54
N LEU A 8 -4.11 20.86 -16.98
CA LEU A 8 -3.22 19.71 -17.02
C LEU A 8 -3.05 19.22 -18.46
N GLY A 9 -1.84 18.75 -18.80
CA GLY A 9 -1.58 18.12 -20.08
C GLY A 9 -2.27 16.77 -20.26
N GLY A 10 -2.74 16.17 -19.18
CA GLY A 10 -3.55 14.96 -19.12
C GLY A 10 -3.78 14.48 -17.71
N ALA A 11 -4.69 13.52 -17.53
CA ALA A 11 -4.91 12.86 -16.25
C ALA A 11 -5.50 11.45 -16.41
N LEU A 12 -5.37 10.64 -15.36
CA LEU A 12 -6.04 9.34 -15.21
C LEU A 12 -7.31 9.55 -14.38
N LEU A 13 -8.48 9.48 -15.01
CA LEU A 13 -9.77 9.87 -14.46
C LEU A 13 -10.62 8.66 -14.02
N GLY A 14 -11.38 8.87 -12.95
CA GLY A 14 -12.41 7.96 -12.47
C GLY A 14 -11.88 6.60 -12.03
N GLU A 15 -12.82 5.70 -11.73
CA GLU A 15 -12.49 4.34 -11.25
C GLU A 15 -11.77 3.46 -12.29
N ASP A 16 -11.93 3.79 -13.56
CA ASP A 16 -11.28 3.06 -14.66
C ASP A 16 -9.90 3.63 -15.04
N LEU A 17 -9.43 4.67 -14.35
CA LEU A 17 -8.19 5.37 -14.70
C LEU A 17 -8.15 5.73 -16.19
N GLU A 18 -9.27 6.26 -16.73
CA GLU A 18 -9.34 6.65 -18.14
C GLU A 18 -8.36 7.79 -18.41
N TYR A 19 -7.41 7.58 -19.33
CA TYR A 19 -6.49 8.64 -19.70
C TYR A 19 -7.18 9.65 -20.62
N ARG A 20 -7.17 10.91 -20.23
CA ARG A 20 -7.63 12.04 -21.06
C ARG A 20 -6.56 13.12 -21.11
N GLU A 21 -6.36 13.65 -22.31
CA GLU A 21 -5.46 14.77 -22.55
C GLU A 21 -6.22 16.10 -22.46
N GLU A 22 -5.47 17.17 -22.20
CA GLU A 22 -5.96 18.54 -22.20
C GLU A 22 -7.23 18.71 -21.37
N ILE A 23 -7.08 18.65 -20.07
CA ILE A 23 -8.17 18.80 -19.11
C ILE A 23 -7.93 20.00 -18.18
N ASN A 24 -9.02 20.53 -17.64
CA ASN A 24 -8.99 21.42 -16.50
C ASN A 24 -9.73 20.79 -15.32
N ILE A 25 -9.26 21.07 -14.11
CA ILE A 25 -9.88 20.64 -12.86
C ILE A 25 -10.19 21.87 -12.02
N GLU A 26 -11.45 22.01 -11.59
CA GLU A 26 -11.87 22.98 -10.59
C GLU A 26 -12.04 22.29 -9.25
N TYR A 27 -11.57 22.93 -8.16
CA TYR A 27 -11.71 22.39 -6.82
C TYR A 27 -12.03 23.46 -5.79
N ASP A 28 -12.81 23.09 -4.79
CA ASP A 28 -13.20 23.89 -3.64
C ASP A 28 -12.15 23.72 -2.53
N ILE A 29 -11.58 24.82 -2.05
CA ILE A 29 -10.53 24.79 -1.01
C ILE A 29 -11.10 24.43 0.36
N GLU A 30 -12.29 24.98 0.68
CA GLU A 30 -12.89 24.77 2.02
C GLU A 30 -13.35 23.31 2.20
N LYS A 31 -13.90 22.71 1.11
CA LYS A 31 -14.33 21.31 1.12
C LYS A 31 -13.22 20.33 0.73
N GLU A 32 -12.11 20.85 0.25
CA GLU A 32 -10.98 20.04 -0.28
C GLU A 32 -11.40 19.03 -1.37
N THR A 33 -12.40 19.36 -2.18
CA THR A 33 -12.98 18.41 -3.16
C THR A 33 -12.94 18.96 -4.59
N ILE A 34 -12.82 18.03 -5.55
CA ILE A 34 -12.97 18.33 -6.98
C ILE A 34 -14.44 18.66 -7.24
N THR A 35 -14.70 19.83 -7.82
CA THR A 35 -16.04 20.29 -8.14
C THR A 35 -16.39 20.12 -9.60
N HIS A 36 -15.39 20.17 -10.51
CA HIS A 36 -15.60 19.98 -11.93
C HIS A 36 -14.34 19.47 -12.64
N ILE A 37 -14.54 18.66 -13.69
CA ILE A 37 -13.48 18.20 -14.60
C ILE A 37 -13.93 18.50 -16.04
N GLY A 38 -13.28 19.51 -16.65
CA GLY A 38 -13.57 19.98 -17.99
C GLY A 38 -12.57 19.48 -19.04
N LYS A 39 -13.01 19.45 -20.32
CA LYS A 39 -12.14 19.22 -21.48
C LYS A 39 -11.52 20.53 -21.96
N GLY A 40 -10.25 20.47 -22.36
CA GLY A 40 -9.48 21.62 -22.79
C GLY A 40 -8.94 22.46 -21.63
N PHE A 41 -8.45 23.66 -21.94
CA PHE A 41 -7.83 24.53 -20.94
C PHE A 41 -8.77 25.72 -20.62
N ASP A 42 -8.88 25.99 -19.32
CA ASP A 42 -9.58 27.21 -18.84
C ASP A 42 -8.60 28.39 -18.83
N LYS A 43 -9.04 29.56 -19.29
CA LYS A 43 -8.20 30.76 -19.38
C LYS A 43 -7.73 31.28 -18.01
N ASP A 44 -8.51 31.01 -16.96
CA ASP A 44 -8.23 31.45 -15.60
C ASP A 44 -7.54 30.33 -14.77
N GLY A 45 -7.27 29.18 -15.40
CA GLY A 45 -6.63 28.03 -14.74
C GLY A 45 -5.11 28.18 -14.63
N ILE A 46 -4.55 27.78 -13.49
CA ILE A 46 -3.10 27.73 -13.27
C ILE A 46 -2.49 26.73 -14.26
N ASP A 47 -1.40 27.13 -14.91
CA ASP A 47 -0.76 26.35 -15.97
C ASP A 47 0.10 25.20 -15.43
N LEU A 48 -0.42 23.98 -15.51
CA LEU A 48 0.26 22.73 -15.23
C LEU A 48 0.26 21.79 -16.46
N ARG A 49 0.19 22.34 -17.67
CA ARG A 49 0.10 21.56 -18.92
C ARG A 49 1.30 20.67 -19.20
N ASN A 50 2.42 20.92 -18.53
CA ASN A 50 3.62 20.09 -18.62
C ASN A 50 3.54 18.83 -17.75
N PHE A 51 2.40 18.58 -17.09
CA PHE A 51 2.20 17.44 -16.22
C PHE A 51 1.01 16.57 -16.64
N ILE A 52 1.11 15.28 -16.29
CA ILE A 52 0.01 14.33 -16.26
C ILE A 52 -0.31 14.07 -14.80
N ALA A 53 -1.58 14.24 -14.41
CA ALA A 53 -2.03 13.92 -13.08
C ALA A 53 -2.43 12.45 -12.96
N VAL A 54 -1.95 11.80 -11.88
CA VAL A 54 -2.38 10.48 -11.48
C VAL A 54 -2.91 10.53 -10.04
N PRO A 55 -3.85 9.65 -9.66
CA PRO A 55 -4.32 9.60 -8.28
C PRO A 55 -3.20 9.13 -7.34
N PRO A 56 -3.23 9.52 -6.04
CA PRO A 56 -2.21 9.14 -5.06
C PRO A 56 -2.11 7.64 -4.87
N LEU A 57 -0.88 7.14 -4.64
CA LEU A 57 -0.63 5.72 -4.40
C LEU A 57 -0.93 5.32 -2.95
N VAL A 58 -1.27 4.05 -2.76
CA VAL A 58 -1.47 3.40 -1.47
C VAL A 58 -0.48 2.25 -1.31
N ASN A 59 0.41 2.33 -0.33
CA ASN A 59 1.28 1.24 0.09
C ASN A 59 0.49 0.34 1.06
N SER A 60 -0.01 -0.77 0.55
CA SER A 60 -1.02 -1.59 1.22
C SER A 60 -0.46 -2.56 2.26
N HIS A 61 0.86 -2.65 2.40
CA HIS A 61 1.54 -3.43 3.43
C HIS A 61 2.96 -2.95 3.66
N THR A 62 3.27 -2.62 4.90
CA THR A 62 4.62 -2.25 5.34
C THR A 62 4.89 -2.65 6.79
N HIS A 63 6.18 -2.59 7.15
CA HIS A 63 6.70 -2.55 8.52
C HIS A 63 7.56 -1.29 8.64
N THR A 64 6.93 -0.14 8.87
CA THR A 64 7.60 1.17 8.79
C THR A 64 8.70 1.38 9.83
N ALA A 65 8.56 0.77 11.02
CA ALA A 65 9.57 0.89 12.08
C ALA A 65 10.91 0.27 11.70
N ASP A 66 10.91 -0.71 10.81
CA ASP A 66 12.13 -1.37 10.34
C ASP A 66 13.05 -0.40 9.60
N PHE A 67 12.51 0.69 9.04
CA PHE A 67 13.28 1.77 8.41
C PHE A 67 14.23 2.50 9.36
N THR A 68 14.13 2.25 10.66
CA THR A 68 15.06 2.77 11.68
C THR A 68 16.45 2.14 11.59
N PHE A 69 16.56 0.93 11.04
CA PHE A 69 17.81 0.15 11.00
C PHE A 69 17.98 -0.54 9.63
N PRO A 70 18.21 0.26 8.56
CA PRO A 70 18.28 -0.26 7.20
C PRO A 70 19.44 -1.27 7.04
N GLU A 71 19.23 -2.24 6.14
CA GLU A 71 20.19 -3.27 5.67
C GLU A 71 20.81 -4.14 6.78
N ILE A 72 20.11 -4.33 7.91
CA ILE A 72 20.60 -5.27 8.95
C ILE A 72 20.64 -6.71 8.42
N GLY A 73 21.67 -7.46 8.78
CA GLY A 73 21.77 -8.90 8.55
C GLY A 73 21.57 -9.33 7.10
N VAL A 74 22.11 -8.59 6.11
CA VAL A 74 21.98 -8.87 4.67
C VAL A 74 22.44 -10.27 4.25
N ASP A 75 23.27 -10.91 5.06
CA ASP A 75 23.81 -12.26 4.89
C ASP A 75 22.98 -13.35 5.56
N LYS A 76 21.81 -12.99 6.17
CA LYS A 76 20.97 -13.89 6.94
C LYS A 76 19.66 -14.24 6.23
N PRO A 77 19.16 -15.48 6.45
CA PRO A 77 17.86 -15.87 5.90
C PRO A 77 16.71 -15.18 6.66
N LEU A 78 15.55 -15.08 6.00
CA LEU A 78 14.33 -14.47 6.54
C LEU A 78 14.01 -14.87 7.98
N LYS A 79 14.08 -16.18 8.30
CA LYS A 79 13.76 -16.72 9.63
C LYS A 79 14.62 -16.17 10.77
N ASP A 80 15.85 -15.77 10.48
CA ASP A 80 16.80 -15.24 11.48
C ASP A 80 16.63 -13.70 11.61
N LEU A 81 16.03 -13.06 10.61
CA LEU A 81 15.81 -11.61 10.56
C LEU A 81 14.45 -11.21 11.14
N VAL A 82 13.38 -11.96 10.79
CA VAL A 82 11.98 -11.63 11.17
C VAL A 82 11.19 -12.88 11.57
N GLY A 83 10.04 -12.69 12.18
CA GLY A 83 9.05 -13.75 12.44
C GLY A 83 9.19 -14.50 13.74
N ASP A 84 10.32 -14.49 14.41
CA ASP A 84 10.54 -15.04 15.75
C ASP A 84 10.88 -13.89 16.70
N PRO A 85 10.33 -13.84 17.93
CA PRO A 85 10.69 -12.83 18.93
C PRO A 85 12.19 -12.75 19.28
N LYS A 86 12.96 -13.78 18.95
CA LYS A 86 14.43 -13.81 19.12
C LYS A 86 15.20 -13.41 17.88
N SER A 87 14.51 -13.09 16.77
CA SER A 87 15.15 -12.68 15.52
C SER A 87 15.82 -11.31 15.64
N GLU A 88 16.74 -11.03 14.72
CA GLU A 88 17.53 -9.78 14.70
C GLU A 88 16.67 -8.53 14.80
N LYS A 89 15.58 -8.46 14.05
CA LYS A 89 14.65 -7.34 14.05
C LYS A 89 14.24 -6.90 15.45
N TYR A 90 13.82 -7.84 16.31
CA TYR A 90 13.35 -7.51 17.67
C TYR A 90 14.48 -7.03 18.58
N ARG A 91 15.69 -7.57 18.40
CA ARG A 91 16.88 -7.08 19.09
C ARG A 91 17.20 -5.63 18.69
N TYR A 92 17.03 -5.29 17.41
CA TYR A 92 17.24 -3.92 16.93
C TYR A 92 16.14 -2.96 17.41
N PHE A 93 14.91 -3.40 17.57
CA PHE A 93 13.88 -2.59 18.22
C PHE A 93 14.25 -2.18 19.65
N GLU A 94 14.90 -3.06 20.41
CA GLU A 94 15.40 -2.73 21.75
C GLU A 94 16.56 -1.72 21.68
N ILE A 95 17.54 -1.96 20.82
CA ILE A 95 18.73 -1.10 20.67
C ILE A 95 18.33 0.31 20.22
N TYR A 96 17.42 0.43 19.26
CA TYR A 96 17.02 1.70 18.66
C TYR A 96 15.69 2.24 19.17
N GLN A 97 15.22 1.78 20.32
CA GLN A 97 13.90 2.11 20.87
C GLN A 97 13.57 3.61 20.80
N ASN A 98 14.52 4.48 21.14
CA ASN A 98 14.34 5.93 21.15
C ASN A 98 14.32 6.58 19.75
N LYS A 99 14.61 5.83 18.70
CA LYS A 99 14.64 6.30 17.30
C LYS A 99 13.49 5.74 16.45
N ILE A 100 12.69 4.83 16.98
CA ILE A 100 11.62 4.15 16.20
C ILE A 100 10.60 5.16 15.67
N SER A 101 10.13 6.10 16.48
CA SER A 101 9.17 7.12 16.06
C SER A 101 9.74 7.99 14.93
N GLU A 102 11.00 8.38 15.01
CA GLU A 102 11.71 9.12 13.95
C GLU A 102 11.85 8.28 12.67
N GLY A 103 12.23 7.01 12.78
CA GLY A 103 12.34 6.08 11.64
C GLY A 103 11.02 5.92 10.91
N ILE A 104 9.93 5.69 11.65
CA ILE A 104 8.56 5.64 11.09
C ILE A 104 8.25 6.97 10.37
N ARG A 105 8.43 8.11 11.04
CA ARG A 105 8.15 9.42 10.46
C ARG A 105 8.90 9.66 9.15
N ASN A 106 10.18 9.32 9.11
CA ASN A 106 11.01 9.45 7.90
C ASN A 106 10.48 8.57 6.75
N PHE A 107 10.06 7.33 7.05
CA PHE A 107 9.41 6.48 6.05
C PHE A 107 8.15 7.12 5.47
N LEU A 108 7.27 7.68 6.33
CA LEU A 108 6.01 8.30 5.92
C LEU A 108 6.25 9.56 5.07
N ILE A 109 7.18 10.43 5.48
CA ILE A 109 7.52 11.67 4.74
C ILE A 109 8.10 11.31 3.38
N ASN A 110 9.04 10.36 3.32
CA ASN A 110 9.64 9.93 2.06
C ASN A 110 8.61 9.27 1.13
N SER A 111 7.67 8.49 1.67
CA SER A 111 6.53 7.95 0.93
C SER A 111 5.68 9.06 0.31
N LYS A 112 5.31 10.07 1.11
CA LYS A 112 4.53 11.22 0.65
C LYS A 112 5.23 11.98 -0.48
N ASN A 113 6.53 12.19 -0.39
CA ASN A 113 7.32 12.92 -1.38
C ASN A 113 7.32 12.26 -2.77
N ILE A 114 7.04 10.97 -2.85
CA ILE A 114 6.95 10.22 -4.12
C ILE A 114 5.50 9.89 -4.51
N GLY A 115 4.52 10.56 -3.90
CA GLY A 115 3.10 10.40 -4.26
C GLY A 115 2.38 9.23 -3.61
N VAL A 116 2.94 8.62 -2.56
CA VAL A 116 2.26 7.63 -1.72
C VAL A 116 1.65 8.37 -0.53
N PHE A 117 0.32 8.42 -0.45
CA PHE A 117 -0.41 9.19 0.57
C PHE A 117 -1.13 8.34 1.62
N THR A 118 -1.09 7.04 1.45
CA THR A 118 -1.57 6.10 2.46
C THR A 118 -0.58 4.96 2.61
N VAL A 119 -0.28 4.62 3.86
CA VAL A 119 0.58 3.51 4.24
C VAL A 119 -0.17 2.63 5.23
N VAL A 120 -0.24 1.33 4.94
CA VAL A 120 -0.82 0.32 5.83
C VAL A 120 0.32 -0.39 6.54
N ASP A 121 0.45 -0.13 7.83
CA ASP A 121 1.60 -0.50 8.65
C ASP A 121 1.26 -1.61 9.64
N PHE A 122 1.94 -2.75 9.55
CA PHE A 122 1.86 -3.83 10.54
C PHE A 122 2.71 -3.47 11.74
N ARG A 123 2.03 -3.06 12.83
CA ARG A 123 2.71 -2.56 14.03
C ARG A 123 2.93 -3.66 15.06
N GLU A 124 4.20 -4.01 15.23
CA GLU A 124 4.70 -4.80 16.34
C GLU A 124 4.67 -4.01 17.64
N GLN A 125 5.01 -4.66 18.75
CA GLN A 125 5.14 -4.09 20.10
C GLN A 125 3.79 -3.67 20.71
N GLY A 126 2.70 -4.34 20.34
CA GLY A 126 1.39 -4.16 20.95
C GLY A 126 0.88 -2.72 20.89
N ILE A 127 0.25 -2.30 21.96
CA ILE A 127 -0.32 -0.94 22.12
C ILE A 127 0.78 0.14 22.05
N LYS A 128 1.98 -0.14 22.60
CA LYS A 128 3.11 0.77 22.54
C LYS A 128 3.52 1.06 21.09
N GLY A 129 3.60 0.02 20.24
CA GLY A 129 3.93 0.17 18.84
C GLY A 129 2.90 1.00 18.07
N VAL A 130 1.61 0.80 18.34
CA VAL A 130 0.53 1.61 17.75
C VAL A 130 0.65 3.08 18.18
N LYS A 131 0.89 3.36 19.46
CA LYS A 131 1.09 4.74 19.97
C LYS A 131 2.29 5.43 19.30
N LEU A 132 3.40 4.72 19.09
CA LEU A 132 4.55 5.25 18.33
C LEU A 132 4.19 5.59 16.88
N GLY A 133 3.38 4.76 16.22
CA GLY A 133 2.90 5.04 14.87
C GLY A 133 2.00 6.27 14.80
N ILE A 134 1.10 6.45 15.77
CA ILE A 134 0.24 7.65 15.89
C ILE A 134 1.10 8.90 16.09
N GLU A 135 2.05 8.86 17.00
CA GLU A 135 3.00 9.96 17.25
C GLU A 135 3.78 10.33 15.99
N ALA A 136 4.36 9.32 15.32
CA ALA A 136 5.17 9.52 14.13
C ALA A 136 4.40 10.17 12.97
N SER A 137 3.12 9.86 12.81
CA SER A 137 2.27 10.42 11.75
C SER A 137 1.66 11.78 12.09
N SER A 138 1.75 12.20 13.36
CA SER A 138 1.17 13.47 13.80
C SER A 138 1.72 14.66 13.00
N GLY A 139 0.81 15.52 12.49
CA GLY A 139 1.12 16.72 11.72
C GLY A 139 1.56 16.47 10.27
N ILE A 140 1.56 15.23 9.77
CA ILE A 140 1.74 14.95 8.34
C ILE A 140 0.39 15.16 7.64
N ARG A 141 0.23 16.33 7.00
CA ARG A 141 -1.03 16.71 6.33
C ARG A 141 -1.33 15.82 5.13
N ASP A 142 -2.63 15.61 4.85
CA ASP A 142 -3.14 14.83 3.70
C ASP A 142 -2.66 13.38 3.63
N PHE A 143 -2.19 12.82 4.73
CA PHE A 143 -1.59 11.50 4.78
C PHE A 143 -2.37 10.56 5.71
N ASN A 144 -2.61 9.32 5.26
CA ASN A 144 -3.23 8.28 6.08
C ASN A 144 -2.20 7.25 6.52
N HIS A 145 -2.06 7.05 7.81
CA HIS A 145 -1.28 5.98 8.41
C HIS A 145 -2.24 4.97 9.04
N ILE A 146 -2.51 3.87 8.33
CA ILE A 146 -3.41 2.81 8.77
C ILE A 146 -2.60 1.81 9.59
N LEU A 147 -2.85 1.77 10.88
CA LEU A 147 -2.10 0.96 11.84
C LEU A 147 -2.82 -0.36 12.10
N LEU A 148 -2.21 -1.47 11.72
CA LEU A 148 -2.66 -2.83 12.03
C LEU A 148 -1.79 -3.36 13.15
N GLY A 149 -2.26 -3.22 14.39
CA GLY A 149 -1.53 -3.64 15.58
C GLY A 149 -1.58 -5.15 15.78
N ARG A 150 -0.63 -5.67 16.57
CA ARG A 150 -0.65 -7.06 17.07
C ARG A 150 -0.05 -7.13 18.46
N LEU A 151 -0.54 -8.05 19.26
CA LEU A 151 0.01 -8.31 20.60
C LEU A 151 1.28 -9.17 20.48
N ASP A 152 2.28 -8.89 21.32
CA ASP A 152 3.48 -9.74 21.47
C ASP A 152 3.15 -10.99 22.28
N THR A 153 2.27 -10.86 23.29
CA THR A 153 1.71 -11.95 24.07
C THR A 153 0.20 -11.78 24.14
N PHE A 154 -0.56 -12.85 23.92
CA PHE A 154 -2.01 -12.77 23.90
C PHE A 154 -2.59 -12.50 25.29
N SER A 155 -3.43 -11.48 25.37
CA SER A 155 -4.31 -11.12 26.49
C SER A 155 -5.61 -10.54 25.95
N ILE A 156 -6.75 -11.03 26.42
CA ILE A 156 -8.05 -10.55 25.94
C ILE A 156 -8.30 -9.08 26.31
N ASP A 157 -7.79 -8.63 27.45
CA ASP A 157 -7.95 -7.24 27.89
C ASP A 157 -7.05 -6.31 27.09
N GLU A 158 -5.80 -6.67 26.84
CA GLU A 158 -4.92 -5.93 25.93
C GLU A 158 -5.44 -5.95 24.49
N LEU A 159 -6.07 -7.05 24.05
CA LEU A 159 -6.69 -7.13 22.72
C LEU A 159 -7.81 -6.10 22.56
N ARG A 160 -8.64 -5.90 23.58
CA ARG A 160 -9.69 -4.87 23.60
C ARG A 160 -9.12 -3.45 23.63
N GLU A 161 -8.03 -3.23 24.39
CA GLU A 161 -7.35 -1.94 24.39
C GLU A 161 -6.72 -1.65 23.02
N LEU A 162 -6.08 -2.65 22.40
CA LEU A 162 -5.52 -2.55 21.06
C LEU A 162 -6.60 -2.23 20.01
N TYR A 163 -7.78 -2.85 20.12
CA TYR A 163 -8.92 -2.55 19.27
C TYR A 163 -9.29 -1.07 19.30
N ASN A 164 -9.26 -0.41 20.46
CA ASN A 164 -9.60 1.01 20.59
C ASN A 164 -8.57 1.95 19.92
N SER A 165 -7.32 1.51 19.78
CA SER A 165 -6.23 2.34 19.28
C SER A 165 -5.86 2.05 17.83
N ALA A 166 -6.02 0.82 17.35
CA ALA A 166 -5.59 0.38 16.03
C ALA A 166 -6.76 0.40 15.01
N HIS A 167 -6.43 0.53 13.73
CA HIS A 167 -7.38 0.44 12.63
C HIS A 167 -7.73 -1.02 12.27
N GLY A 168 -6.94 -1.97 12.76
CA GLY A 168 -7.14 -3.39 12.53
C GLY A 168 -6.09 -4.25 13.25
N TYR A 169 -6.14 -5.55 13.00
CA TYR A 169 -5.18 -6.52 13.50
C TYR A 169 -4.32 -7.07 12.36
N GLY A 170 -3.00 -7.07 12.52
CA GLY A 170 -2.03 -7.59 11.56
C GLY A 170 -1.43 -8.91 12.03
N LEU A 171 -1.99 -10.05 11.63
CA LEU A 171 -1.52 -11.38 12.02
C LEU A 171 -0.23 -11.75 11.27
N PRO A 172 0.89 -12.04 11.96
CA PRO A 172 2.16 -12.35 11.31
C PRO A 172 2.19 -13.74 10.67
N SER A 173 1.45 -14.70 11.24
CA SER A 173 1.28 -16.05 10.72
C SER A 173 0.15 -16.73 11.47
N ILE A 174 -0.53 -17.68 10.85
CA ILE A 174 -1.54 -18.51 11.51
C ILE A 174 -0.96 -19.26 12.74
N SER A 175 0.32 -19.60 12.70
CA SER A 175 1.01 -20.32 13.79
C SER A 175 1.40 -19.44 14.99
N SER A 176 1.17 -18.13 14.92
CA SER A 176 1.53 -17.20 16.00
C SER A 176 0.54 -17.22 17.16
N ASN A 177 -0.64 -17.76 16.93
CA ASN A 177 -1.71 -17.82 17.93
C ASN A 177 -2.40 -19.19 17.93
N SER A 178 -2.95 -19.58 19.05
CA SER A 178 -3.83 -20.77 19.15
C SER A 178 -5.17 -20.51 18.44
N ILE A 179 -5.89 -21.59 18.11
CA ILE A 179 -7.23 -21.47 17.46
C ILE A 179 -8.21 -20.64 18.32
N PRO A 180 -8.33 -20.84 19.65
CA PRO A 180 -9.16 -19.98 20.49
C PRO A 180 -8.79 -18.49 20.39
N GLU A 181 -7.50 -18.15 20.46
CA GLU A 181 -7.02 -16.78 20.33
C GLU A 181 -7.37 -16.17 18.96
N LEU A 182 -7.21 -16.92 17.86
CA LEU A 182 -7.60 -16.48 16.53
C LEU A 182 -9.10 -16.17 16.44
N ILE A 183 -9.93 -16.97 17.09
CA ILE A 183 -11.37 -16.77 17.18
C ILE A 183 -11.69 -15.50 17.98
N ASP A 184 -10.99 -15.26 19.07
CA ASP A 184 -11.19 -14.07 19.91
C ASP A 184 -10.74 -12.80 19.17
N ILE A 185 -9.58 -12.83 18.47
CA ILE A 185 -9.13 -11.73 17.62
C ILE A 185 -10.20 -11.42 16.54
N ARG A 186 -10.71 -12.45 15.86
CA ARG A 186 -11.78 -12.30 14.87
C ARG A 186 -13.03 -11.65 15.43
N ARG A 187 -13.43 -12.01 16.65
CA ARG A 187 -14.62 -11.46 17.32
C ARG A 187 -14.42 -10.01 17.71
N VAL A 188 -13.29 -9.69 18.33
CA VAL A 188 -12.96 -8.32 18.78
C VAL A 188 -12.81 -7.37 17.60
N PHE A 189 -12.16 -7.80 16.52
CA PHE A 189 -11.93 -6.99 15.31
C PHE A 189 -12.95 -7.30 14.19
N SER A 190 -14.19 -7.68 14.53
CA SER A 190 -15.19 -8.13 13.55
C SER A 190 -15.54 -7.08 12.49
N ASP A 191 -15.51 -5.80 12.84
CA ASP A 191 -15.83 -4.63 12.03
C ASP A 191 -14.59 -3.84 11.54
N LYS A 192 -13.39 -4.30 11.90
CA LYS A 192 -12.11 -3.72 11.50
C LYS A 192 -11.34 -4.62 10.53
N ILE A 193 -10.24 -4.10 10.01
CA ILE A 193 -9.34 -4.86 9.14
C ILE A 193 -8.72 -6.01 9.91
N ARG A 194 -8.82 -7.22 9.37
CA ARG A 194 -8.12 -8.42 9.83
C ARG A 194 -7.20 -8.89 8.72
N ALA A 195 -5.97 -8.41 8.78
CA ALA A 195 -4.95 -8.78 7.80
C ALA A 195 -4.11 -9.96 8.28
N ALA A 196 -3.65 -10.81 7.36
CA ALA A 196 -2.82 -11.96 7.69
C ALA A 196 -1.81 -12.26 6.58
N HIS A 197 -0.56 -12.55 6.97
CA HIS A 197 0.41 -13.15 6.07
C HIS A 197 -0.03 -14.59 5.72
N VAL A 198 0.03 -14.94 4.44
CA VAL A 198 -0.38 -16.25 3.93
C VAL A 198 0.63 -16.78 2.92
N SER A 199 1.00 -18.04 3.07
CA SER A 199 1.82 -18.81 2.10
C SER A 199 3.02 -18.02 1.55
N GLU A 200 3.62 -17.16 2.38
CA GLU A 200 4.80 -16.39 2.02
C GLU A 200 5.96 -17.34 1.69
N THR A 201 6.17 -18.36 2.51
CA THR A 201 7.16 -19.42 2.28
C THR A 201 6.49 -20.72 1.87
N LYS A 202 7.25 -21.58 1.16
CA LYS A 202 6.77 -22.93 0.82
C LYS A 202 6.40 -23.75 2.05
N LYS A 203 7.06 -23.52 3.20
CA LYS A 203 6.75 -24.18 4.46
C LYS A 203 5.37 -23.82 4.98
N HIS A 204 4.98 -22.52 4.88
CA HIS A 204 3.65 -22.06 5.27
C HIS A 204 2.59 -22.71 4.39
N TYR A 205 2.76 -22.66 3.07
CA TYR A 205 1.88 -23.28 2.11
C TYR A 205 1.64 -24.79 2.38
N LEU A 206 2.72 -25.55 2.61
CA LEU A 206 2.64 -27.00 2.91
C LEU A 206 1.96 -27.32 4.24
N ARG A 207 1.75 -26.33 5.10
CA ARG A 207 1.00 -26.45 6.36
C ARG A 207 -0.47 -26.04 6.23
N HIS A 208 -0.94 -25.81 5.02
CA HIS A 208 -2.33 -25.41 4.73
C HIS A 208 -2.75 -24.16 5.52
N ASP A 209 -1.89 -23.15 5.53
CA ASP A 209 -2.13 -21.91 6.29
C ASP A 209 -3.33 -21.12 5.76
N LEU A 210 -3.59 -21.16 4.45
CA LEU A 210 -4.74 -20.49 3.84
C LEU A 210 -6.07 -21.04 4.37
N GLU A 211 -6.26 -22.36 4.34
CA GLU A 211 -7.48 -23.01 4.78
C GLU A 211 -7.74 -22.77 6.27
N GLN A 212 -6.68 -22.77 7.07
CA GLN A 212 -6.79 -22.46 8.50
C GLN A 212 -7.16 -20.99 8.74
N LEU A 213 -6.57 -20.04 7.99
CA LEU A 213 -6.92 -18.63 8.05
C LEU A 213 -8.40 -18.40 7.70
N ILE A 214 -8.87 -18.97 6.61
CA ILE A 214 -10.27 -18.86 6.18
C ILE A 214 -11.21 -19.44 7.24
N SER A 215 -10.86 -20.58 7.84
CA SER A 215 -11.70 -21.27 8.81
C SER A 215 -11.79 -20.55 10.15
N TYR A 216 -10.68 -20.13 10.71
CA TYR A 216 -10.60 -19.66 12.10
C TYR A 216 -10.50 -18.15 12.24
N TYR A 217 -9.63 -17.50 11.47
CA TYR A 217 -9.37 -16.07 11.56
C TYR A 217 -10.33 -15.22 10.72
N LYS A 218 -10.74 -15.72 9.55
CA LYS A 218 -11.57 -15.03 8.55
C LYS A 218 -10.97 -13.67 8.17
N PRO A 219 -9.82 -13.66 7.48
CA PRO A 219 -9.15 -12.43 7.11
C PRO A 219 -10.03 -11.58 6.17
N THR A 220 -9.87 -10.26 6.26
CA THR A 220 -10.43 -9.30 5.30
C THR A 220 -9.36 -8.76 4.34
N LEU A 221 -8.10 -9.15 4.56
CA LEU A 221 -6.94 -8.79 3.75
C LEU A 221 -5.87 -9.88 3.90
N LEU A 222 -5.33 -10.35 2.79
CA LEU A 222 -4.23 -11.31 2.78
C LEU A 222 -2.94 -10.65 2.27
N ILE A 223 -1.78 -11.11 2.78
CA ILE A 223 -0.48 -10.58 2.42
C ILE A 223 0.41 -11.69 1.85
N HIS A 224 1.18 -11.36 0.82
CA HIS A 224 2.10 -12.20 0.06
C HIS A 224 1.43 -13.19 -0.88
N GLY A 225 0.89 -14.30 -0.39
CA GLY A 225 0.35 -15.37 -1.25
C GLY A 225 1.37 -15.95 -2.25
N THR A 226 2.67 -15.79 -1.97
CA THR A 226 3.78 -16.07 -2.89
C THR A 226 3.77 -17.50 -3.42
N ASN A 227 3.41 -18.47 -2.55
CA ASN A 227 3.40 -19.89 -2.87
C ASN A 227 1.99 -20.43 -3.15
N LEU A 228 0.95 -19.59 -3.19
CA LEU A 228 -0.40 -20.03 -3.57
C LEU A 228 -0.41 -20.59 -5.00
N SER A 229 -1.24 -21.61 -5.22
CA SER A 229 -1.50 -22.18 -6.53
C SER A 229 -2.64 -21.44 -7.23
N LYS A 230 -2.83 -21.71 -8.54
CA LYS A 230 -3.95 -21.15 -9.29
C LYS A 230 -5.30 -21.52 -8.67
N ASN A 231 -5.43 -22.74 -8.14
CA ASN A 231 -6.66 -23.18 -7.49
C ASN A 231 -6.95 -22.41 -6.18
N ASP A 232 -5.91 -22.03 -5.44
CA ASP A 232 -6.06 -21.28 -4.19
C ASP A 232 -6.62 -19.87 -4.44
N PHE A 233 -6.28 -19.26 -5.57
CA PHE A 233 -6.83 -17.95 -5.94
C PHE A 233 -8.35 -17.97 -6.09
N SER A 234 -8.93 -19.07 -6.54
CA SER A 234 -10.38 -19.20 -6.62
C SER A 234 -11.09 -19.17 -5.27
N LEU A 235 -10.38 -19.56 -4.18
CA LEU A 235 -10.90 -19.54 -2.81
C LEU A 235 -10.87 -18.13 -2.19
N ILE A 236 -10.06 -17.22 -2.73
CA ILE A 236 -9.83 -15.89 -2.15
C ILE A 236 -10.33 -14.76 -3.04
N ARG A 237 -11.18 -15.00 -4.03
CA ARG A 237 -11.70 -13.96 -4.94
C ARG A 237 -12.35 -12.78 -4.24
N GLU A 238 -12.99 -13.03 -3.10
CA GLU A 238 -13.65 -12.01 -2.28
C GLU A 238 -12.73 -11.40 -1.20
N ILE A 239 -11.45 -11.81 -1.15
CA ILE A 239 -10.48 -11.33 -0.16
C ILE A 239 -9.32 -10.69 -0.91
N PRO A 240 -9.11 -9.36 -0.80
CA PRO A 240 -7.99 -8.68 -1.43
C PRO A 240 -6.64 -9.27 -1.01
N LEU A 241 -5.71 -9.37 -1.96
CA LEU A 241 -4.35 -9.90 -1.74
C LEU A 241 -3.30 -8.83 -2.01
N VAL A 242 -2.51 -8.48 -1.00
CA VAL A 242 -1.36 -7.58 -1.14
C VAL A 242 -0.13 -8.38 -1.55
N ILE A 243 0.48 -8.01 -2.65
CA ILE A 243 1.71 -8.62 -3.15
C ILE A 243 2.89 -7.69 -2.90
N CYS A 244 4.00 -8.25 -2.40
CA CYS A 244 5.24 -7.55 -2.07
C CYS A 244 6.40 -8.16 -2.87
N PRO A 245 6.47 -7.98 -4.20
CA PRO A 245 7.37 -8.72 -5.06
C PRO A 245 8.85 -8.49 -4.74
N ARG A 246 9.28 -7.28 -4.42
CA ARG A 246 10.68 -6.99 -4.09
C ARG A 246 11.11 -7.69 -2.81
N SER A 247 10.27 -7.66 -1.77
CA SER A 247 10.52 -8.36 -0.52
C SER A 247 10.61 -9.88 -0.74
N ASN A 248 9.67 -10.46 -1.49
CA ASN A 248 9.69 -11.89 -1.79
C ASN A 248 10.96 -12.33 -2.57
N LEU A 249 11.42 -11.50 -3.50
CA LEU A 249 12.67 -11.73 -4.24
C LEU A 249 13.89 -11.56 -3.34
N TRP A 250 13.94 -10.52 -2.51
CA TRP A 250 15.05 -10.27 -1.58
C TRP A 250 15.27 -11.45 -0.64
N PHE A 251 14.21 -11.93 -0.04
CA PHE A 251 14.29 -13.06 0.90
C PHE A 251 14.29 -14.45 0.24
N SER A 252 14.25 -14.50 -1.10
CA SER A 252 14.26 -15.75 -1.87
C SER A 252 13.15 -16.74 -1.47
N VAL A 253 11.97 -16.22 -1.06
CA VAL A 253 10.83 -17.04 -0.63
C VAL A 253 9.97 -17.52 -1.81
N GLY A 254 10.21 -17.00 -3.00
CA GLY A 254 9.54 -17.36 -4.24
C GLY A 254 9.19 -16.15 -5.11
N ILE A 255 8.56 -16.43 -6.25
CA ILE A 255 8.05 -15.42 -7.19
C ILE A 255 6.52 -15.47 -7.15
N PRO A 256 5.84 -14.38 -6.77
CA PRO A 256 4.38 -14.36 -6.70
C PRO A 256 3.76 -14.55 -8.09
N LYS A 257 2.66 -15.32 -8.17
CA LYS A 257 1.97 -15.64 -9.42
C LYS A 257 0.98 -14.54 -9.80
N ILE A 258 1.49 -13.37 -10.14
CA ILE A 258 0.71 -12.14 -10.38
C ILE A 258 -0.26 -12.31 -11.54
N ALA A 259 0.20 -12.88 -12.66
CA ALA A 259 -0.63 -13.06 -13.83
C ALA A 259 -1.79 -14.02 -13.56
N ASP A 260 -1.55 -15.16 -12.90
CA ASP A 260 -2.59 -16.10 -12.54
C ASP A 260 -3.62 -15.50 -11.59
N ALA A 261 -3.17 -14.73 -10.58
CA ALA A 261 -4.07 -14.08 -9.63
C ALA A 261 -5.00 -13.06 -10.32
N ILE A 262 -4.47 -12.25 -11.25
CA ILE A 262 -5.29 -11.31 -12.03
C ILE A 262 -6.30 -12.06 -12.91
N GLU A 263 -5.88 -13.13 -13.59
CA GLU A 263 -6.75 -13.93 -14.45
C GLU A 263 -7.86 -14.66 -13.67
N GLU A 264 -7.59 -15.07 -12.44
CA GLU A 264 -8.59 -15.64 -11.52
C GLU A 264 -9.52 -14.61 -10.87
N GLY A 265 -9.31 -13.32 -11.15
CA GLY A 265 -10.16 -12.23 -10.65
C GLY A 265 -9.90 -11.83 -9.20
N VAL A 266 -8.72 -12.14 -8.65
CA VAL A 266 -8.33 -11.68 -7.32
C VAL A 266 -8.05 -10.17 -7.34
N GLU A 267 -8.61 -9.42 -6.40
CA GLU A 267 -8.26 -8.02 -6.20
C GLU A 267 -6.84 -7.90 -5.65
N LEU A 268 -5.89 -7.54 -6.53
CA LEU A 268 -4.49 -7.34 -6.13
C LEU A 268 -4.23 -5.93 -5.64
N LEU A 269 -3.50 -5.85 -4.54
CA LEU A 269 -2.90 -4.64 -3.98
C LEU A 269 -1.38 -4.79 -3.93
N PHE A 270 -0.65 -3.70 -3.68
CA PHE A 270 0.81 -3.73 -3.63
C PHE A 270 1.34 -3.09 -2.36
N GLY A 271 2.41 -3.68 -1.81
CA GLY A 271 3.07 -3.21 -0.60
C GLY A 271 4.58 -3.40 -0.65
N THR A 272 5.32 -2.55 0.07
CA THR A 272 6.79 -2.64 0.12
C THR A 272 7.31 -3.61 1.18
N ASP A 273 6.44 -3.99 2.14
CA ASP A 273 6.77 -4.87 3.25
C ASP A 273 7.86 -4.26 4.17
N ASN A 274 8.93 -4.94 4.42
CA ASN A 274 9.95 -4.61 5.45
C ASN A 274 10.78 -3.36 5.11
N GLY A 275 10.61 -2.29 5.87
CA GLY A 275 11.32 -1.03 5.68
C GLY A 275 12.83 -1.08 5.86
N ALA A 276 13.38 -2.14 6.51
CA ALA A 276 14.82 -2.31 6.67
C ALA A 276 15.52 -2.75 5.36
N TRP A 277 14.88 -3.54 4.52
CA TRP A 277 15.51 -4.14 3.33
C TRP A 277 14.91 -3.63 2.03
N ILE A 278 13.65 -3.19 2.09
CA ILE A 278 12.92 -2.64 0.95
C ILE A 278 12.56 -1.20 1.27
N ASP A 279 12.93 -0.29 0.40
CA ASP A 279 12.61 1.12 0.59
C ASP A 279 11.10 1.41 0.42
N TYR A 280 10.68 2.61 0.82
CA TYR A 280 9.31 3.11 0.75
C TYR A 280 8.76 3.27 -0.68
N ASN A 281 9.56 3.04 -1.72
CA ASN A 281 9.22 3.37 -3.11
C ASN A 281 8.27 2.35 -3.74
N LEU A 282 6.97 2.61 -3.64
CA LEU A 282 5.93 1.76 -4.22
C LEU A 282 5.96 1.72 -5.76
N TRP A 283 6.48 2.75 -6.42
CA TRP A 283 6.66 2.71 -7.87
C TRP A 283 7.55 1.57 -8.33
N LYS A 284 8.61 1.28 -7.57
CA LYS A 284 9.48 0.13 -7.85
C LYS A 284 8.77 -1.20 -7.64
N GLU A 285 7.83 -1.29 -6.68
CA GLU A 285 7.03 -2.51 -6.49
C GLU A 285 6.17 -2.81 -7.71
N ILE A 286 5.42 -1.79 -8.19
CA ILE A 286 4.54 -1.98 -9.33
C ILE A 286 5.31 -2.20 -10.63
N GLU A 287 6.51 -1.63 -10.80
CA GLU A 287 7.40 -1.93 -11.92
C GLU A 287 7.86 -3.39 -11.90
N VAL A 288 8.34 -3.87 -10.75
CA VAL A 288 8.75 -5.28 -10.59
C VAL A 288 7.56 -6.22 -10.78
N ALA A 289 6.38 -5.86 -10.28
CA ALA A 289 5.15 -6.63 -10.52
C ALA A 289 4.82 -6.74 -12.02
N LEU A 290 4.98 -5.65 -12.77
CA LEU A 290 4.78 -5.67 -14.22
C LEU A 290 5.80 -6.60 -14.92
N LEU A 291 7.08 -6.53 -14.55
CA LEU A 291 8.12 -7.41 -15.12
C LEU A 291 7.85 -8.88 -14.82
N ILE A 292 7.45 -9.22 -13.59
CA ILE A 292 7.07 -10.59 -13.20
C ILE A 292 5.87 -11.05 -14.00
N SER A 293 4.80 -10.25 -14.07
CA SER A 293 3.60 -10.63 -14.82
C SER A 293 3.87 -10.85 -16.31
N ARG A 294 4.76 -10.02 -16.91
CA ARG A 294 5.23 -10.19 -18.29
C ARG A 294 6.03 -11.48 -18.49
N SER A 295 6.87 -11.88 -17.53
CA SER A 295 7.61 -13.13 -17.61
C SER A 295 6.68 -14.37 -17.50
N GLN A 296 5.58 -14.24 -16.77
CA GLN A 296 4.56 -15.31 -16.62
C GLN A 296 3.63 -15.39 -17.82
N LYS A 297 3.25 -14.25 -18.40
CA LYS A 297 2.33 -14.14 -19.57
C LYS A 297 2.88 -13.10 -20.57
N PRO A 298 3.81 -13.49 -21.44
CA PRO A 298 4.54 -12.54 -22.31
C PRO A 298 3.68 -11.71 -23.26
N LEU A 299 2.51 -12.23 -23.67
CA LEU A 299 1.60 -11.55 -24.59
C LEU A 299 0.52 -10.70 -23.91
N SER A 300 0.45 -10.74 -22.57
CA SER A 300 -0.53 -9.96 -21.80
C SER A 300 0.09 -8.66 -21.28
N ASN A 301 -0.74 -7.62 -21.15
CA ASN A 301 -0.36 -6.35 -20.51
C ASN A 301 -1.28 -6.07 -19.32
N PHE A 302 -0.73 -6.22 -18.12
CA PHE A 302 -1.44 -5.98 -16.87
C PHE A 302 -1.13 -4.62 -16.22
N ALA A 303 -0.46 -3.70 -16.95
CA ALA A 303 -0.03 -2.42 -16.39
C ALA A 303 -1.18 -1.60 -15.77
N LYS A 304 -2.33 -1.56 -16.45
CA LYS A 304 -3.51 -0.83 -15.95
C LYS A 304 -4.07 -1.48 -14.67
N GLN A 305 -4.17 -2.81 -14.62
CA GLN A 305 -4.63 -3.56 -13.44
C GLN A 305 -3.67 -3.38 -12.27
N ILE A 306 -2.37 -3.41 -12.51
CA ILE A 306 -1.33 -3.18 -11.51
C ILE A 306 -1.45 -1.75 -10.96
N LEU A 307 -1.59 -0.75 -11.82
CA LEU A 307 -1.77 0.64 -11.37
C LEU A 307 -3.08 0.82 -10.58
N LYS A 308 -4.18 0.18 -11.01
CA LYS A 308 -5.44 0.14 -10.23
C LYS A 308 -5.22 -0.48 -8.85
N GLY A 309 -4.44 -1.55 -8.73
CA GLY A 309 -4.10 -2.19 -7.45
C GLY A 309 -3.38 -1.25 -6.48
N ALA A 310 -2.52 -0.38 -6.99
CA ALA A 310 -1.82 0.63 -6.19
C ALA A 310 -2.64 1.90 -5.92
N THR A 311 -3.84 2.03 -6.50
CA THR A 311 -4.71 3.22 -6.42
C THR A 311 -6.16 2.84 -6.15
N ILE A 312 -7.00 2.78 -7.16
CA ILE A 312 -8.46 2.68 -7.09
C ILE A 312 -8.95 1.45 -6.32
N THR A 313 -8.34 0.27 -6.54
CA THR A 313 -8.69 -0.94 -5.79
C THR A 313 -8.37 -0.77 -4.31
N ALA A 314 -7.20 -0.22 -3.99
CA ALA A 314 -6.82 0.08 -2.61
C ALA A 314 -7.76 1.11 -1.96
N TYR A 315 -8.24 2.13 -2.70
CA TYR A 315 -9.21 3.09 -2.15
C TYR A 315 -10.50 2.41 -1.71
N LYS A 316 -11.00 1.46 -2.50
CA LYS A 316 -12.20 0.69 -2.14
C LYS A 316 -11.98 -0.16 -0.90
N VAL A 317 -10.86 -0.88 -0.84
CA VAL A 317 -10.52 -1.76 0.30
C VAL A 317 -10.34 -0.97 1.60
N PHE A 318 -9.65 0.17 1.55
CA PHE A 318 -9.38 0.99 2.75
C PHE A 318 -10.36 2.15 2.94
N LYS A 319 -11.42 2.24 2.13
CA LYS A 319 -12.48 3.27 2.21
C LYS A 319 -11.93 4.70 2.16
N LEU A 320 -11.00 4.94 1.23
CA LEU A 320 -10.36 6.24 1.03
C LEU A 320 -11.15 7.09 0.03
N ASN A 321 -11.32 8.37 0.32
CA ASN A 321 -12.01 9.31 -0.57
C ASN A 321 -11.04 9.95 -1.58
N TYR A 322 -10.27 9.10 -2.30
CA TYR A 322 -9.33 9.52 -3.33
C TYR A 322 -9.84 9.18 -4.73
N GLY A 323 -9.19 9.77 -5.72
CA GLY A 323 -9.49 9.59 -7.13
C GLY A 323 -9.60 10.94 -7.83
N ILE A 324 -9.30 10.98 -9.15
CA ILE A 324 -9.50 12.18 -9.95
C ILE A 324 -10.91 12.09 -10.56
N GLU A 325 -11.90 12.48 -9.76
CA GLU A 325 -13.32 12.41 -10.05
C GLU A 325 -14.07 13.48 -9.24
N GLU A 326 -15.18 14.00 -9.75
CA GLU A 326 -15.99 15.00 -9.03
C GLU A 326 -16.47 14.46 -7.68
N SER A 327 -16.51 15.32 -6.67
CA SER A 327 -16.83 15.03 -5.26
C SER A 327 -15.77 14.23 -4.49
N ARG A 328 -14.67 13.79 -5.14
CA ARG A 328 -13.53 13.19 -4.45
C ARG A 328 -12.61 14.26 -3.87
N LYS A 329 -11.83 13.87 -2.84
CA LYS A 329 -10.80 14.76 -2.29
C LYS A 329 -9.84 15.21 -3.39
N PHE A 330 -9.58 16.52 -3.49
CA PHE A 330 -8.57 17.04 -4.39
C PHE A 330 -7.17 16.72 -3.86
N LEU A 331 -6.62 15.63 -4.37
CA LEU A 331 -5.26 15.19 -4.10
C LEU A 331 -4.74 14.45 -5.34
N ILE A 332 -3.70 14.99 -5.96
CA ILE A 332 -3.16 14.48 -7.22
C ILE A 332 -1.63 14.41 -7.17
N VAL A 333 -1.07 13.47 -7.91
CA VAL A 333 0.39 13.32 -8.11
C VAL A 333 0.71 13.74 -9.54
N LEU A 334 1.69 14.63 -9.70
CA LEU A 334 2.08 15.20 -10.98
C LEU A 334 3.33 14.53 -11.54
N LEU A 335 3.17 13.93 -12.73
CA LEU A 335 4.23 13.29 -13.50
C LEU A 335 4.64 14.18 -14.67
N LYS A 336 5.93 14.27 -14.99
CA LYS A 336 6.44 15.00 -16.14
C LYS A 336 5.86 14.46 -17.45
N LYS A 337 5.10 15.28 -18.18
CA LYS A 337 4.44 14.89 -19.44
C LYS A 337 5.44 14.59 -20.55
N GLU A 338 6.51 15.36 -20.69
CA GLU A 338 7.50 15.23 -21.77
C GLU A 338 8.06 13.82 -21.93
N GLU A 339 8.23 13.11 -20.80
CA GLU A 339 8.73 11.74 -20.76
C GLU A 339 7.65 10.70 -21.12
N LEU A 340 6.38 11.10 -21.18
CA LEU A 340 5.24 10.21 -21.42
C LEU A 340 4.59 10.45 -22.79
N VAL A 341 4.82 11.59 -23.43
CA VAL A 341 4.15 12.00 -24.68
C VAL A 341 4.38 11.03 -25.86
N ARG A 342 5.48 10.27 -25.85
CA ARG A 342 5.80 9.27 -26.87
C ARG A 342 5.41 7.85 -26.50
N ALA A 343 4.67 7.67 -25.40
CA ALA A 343 4.26 6.34 -24.95
C ALA A 343 3.14 5.80 -25.85
N HIS A 344 3.32 4.59 -26.40
CA HIS A 344 2.26 3.89 -27.12
C HIS A 344 1.21 3.30 -26.17
N ASP A 345 1.57 3.04 -24.92
CA ASP A 345 0.67 2.64 -23.84
C ASP A 345 1.03 3.45 -22.59
N ILE A 346 0.11 4.34 -22.20
CA ILE A 346 0.34 5.27 -21.10
C ILE A 346 0.49 4.56 -19.75
N TYR A 347 -0.27 3.50 -19.52
CA TYR A 347 -0.24 2.76 -18.25
C TYR A 347 1.09 2.04 -18.07
N THR A 348 1.57 1.35 -19.11
CA THR A 348 2.90 0.71 -19.11
C THR A 348 4.00 1.74 -18.87
N ALA A 349 3.90 2.91 -19.51
CA ALA A 349 4.88 3.97 -19.34
C ALA A 349 4.90 4.53 -17.92
N ILE A 350 3.74 4.77 -17.33
CA ILE A 350 3.60 5.26 -15.96
C ILE A 350 4.14 4.23 -14.96
N VAL A 351 3.74 2.96 -15.07
CA VAL A 351 4.20 1.89 -14.16
C VAL A 351 5.73 1.73 -14.22
N LYS A 352 6.32 1.73 -15.41
CA LYS A 352 7.77 1.55 -15.58
C LYS A 352 8.63 2.75 -15.19
N ARG A 353 8.10 3.96 -15.32
CA ARG A 353 8.89 5.20 -15.20
C ARG A 353 8.43 6.12 -14.07
N GLY A 354 7.31 5.82 -13.43
CA GLY A 354 6.68 6.67 -12.41
C GLY A 354 7.64 7.12 -11.32
N SER A 355 8.52 6.23 -10.84
CA SER A 355 9.53 6.55 -9.83
C SER A 355 10.41 7.77 -10.20
N ASN A 356 10.70 7.96 -11.49
CA ASN A 356 11.56 9.02 -11.99
C ASN A 356 10.77 10.25 -12.48
N LEU A 357 9.45 10.13 -12.62
CA LEU A 357 8.60 11.16 -13.21
C LEU A 357 7.84 11.99 -12.19
N VAL A 358 7.68 11.50 -10.97
CA VAL A 358 7.03 12.26 -9.89
C VAL A 358 7.81 13.55 -9.65
N THR A 359 7.11 14.68 -9.77
CA THR A 359 7.69 16.00 -9.52
C THR A 359 7.23 16.53 -8.18
N TYR A 360 5.94 16.56 -7.95
CA TYR A 360 5.32 16.94 -6.68
C TYR A 360 3.85 16.48 -6.68
N SER A 361 3.21 16.64 -5.53
CA SER A 361 1.79 16.34 -5.35
C SER A 361 1.05 17.60 -4.93
N LEU A 362 -0.21 17.72 -5.33
CA LEU A 362 -1.06 18.85 -4.98
C LEU A 362 -2.27 18.38 -4.18
N GLY A 363 -2.50 19.03 -3.04
CA GLY A 363 -3.73 18.99 -2.28
C GLY A 363 -4.36 20.38 -2.21
N ALA A 364 -5.63 20.47 -1.82
CA ALA A 364 -6.40 21.72 -1.81
C ALA A 364 -5.80 22.83 -0.94
N THR A 365 -5.08 22.47 0.10
CA THR A 365 -4.47 23.43 1.06
C THR A 365 -3.07 23.92 0.67
N GLN A 366 -2.53 23.47 -0.46
CA GLN A 366 -1.21 23.91 -0.93
C GLN A 366 -1.36 25.18 -1.77
N ASN A 367 -0.69 26.27 -1.35
CA ASN A 367 -0.63 27.50 -2.14
C ASN A 367 0.17 27.26 -3.42
N LEU A 368 -0.51 27.34 -4.57
CA LEU A 368 0.08 27.33 -5.91
C LEU A 368 0.54 28.74 -6.37
N LYS A 369 0.90 29.62 -5.40
CA LYS A 369 1.43 30.96 -5.71
C LYS A 369 2.91 30.92 -6.02
#